data_b4430f44ce95309d93bdeefa51d2c01d
#
_entry.id   b4430f44ce95309d93bdeefa51d2c01d
#
_cell.length_a   1.000
_cell.length_b   1.000
_cell.length_c   1.000
_cell.angle_alpha   90.00
_cell.angle_beta   90.00
_cell.angle_gamma   90.00
#
_symmetry.space_group_name_H-M   'P 1'
#
loop_
_entity.id
_entity.type
_entity.pdbx_description
1 polymer ?
#
loop_
_entity_poly.entity_id
_entity_poly.type
_entity_poly.pdbx_seq_one_letter_code
_entity_poly.pdbx_strand_id
1 'polypeptide(L)'
;YITGSAQPKLSQDNLNKIPIVLPPLAEQQRIIAEIKKWFTLIDQIEQDKADLQTTIELTKSKILDLAIHGKLIPQDPNDEPAIELLKRINPDFTPCDNGHYTQLPEGWAICKMKQITSITNGKSQKNVETLNGIYPIYGSGGVIGRANQYLCIAGSTIIGRKGTINNPIFVEEHFWNVDTAFGLKANDAILDKYLYYFCLSFDFSKLDKSTAMPSLTKTSIGNVLIPIPPYKEQERIVAKIDMVLDTMNEILRAV
;
A
#
# COMPACT_ATOMS: atom_id res chain seq x y z
N TYR A 1 -45.06 9.56 -15.21
CA TYR A 1 -44.68 9.85 -16.60
C TYR A 1 -43.88 8.72 -17.26
N ILE A 2 -43.26 7.86 -16.49
CA ILE A 2 -42.47 6.71 -16.97
C ILE A 2 -43.34 5.48 -17.00
N THR A 3 -43.33 4.74 -18.13
CA THR A 3 -44.11 3.50 -18.34
C THR A 3 -43.18 2.34 -18.69
N GLY A 4 -43.59 1.10 -18.40
CA GLY A 4 -42.86 -0.13 -18.71
C GLY A 4 -42.24 -0.77 -17.43
N SER A 5 -42.50 -2.08 -17.24
CA SER A 5 -42.05 -2.83 -16.08
C SER A 5 -40.63 -3.43 -16.24
N ALA A 6 -40.19 -3.69 -17.46
CA ALA A 6 -38.89 -4.29 -17.76
C ALA A 6 -37.83 -3.27 -18.20
N GLN A 7 -38.24 -2.29 -19.00
CA GLN A 7 -37.43 -1.14 -19.38
C GLN A 7 -38.22 0.14 -19.23
N PRO A 8 -37.79 1.09 -18.37
CA PRO A 8 -38.43 2.38 -18.21
C PRO A 8 -38.44 3.14 -19.55
N LYS A 9 -39.62 3.58 -20.03
CA LYS A 9 -39.77 4.36 -21.26
C LYS A 9 -40.45 5.69 -20.97
N LEU A 10 -39.90 6.77 -21.47
CA LEU A 10 -40.49 8.08 -21.49
C LEU A 10 -40.98 8.37 -22.94
N SER A 11 -42.30 8.43 -23.12
CA SER A 11 -42.88 8.80 -24.43
C SER A 11 -42.93 10.32 -24.59
N GLN A 12 -42.95 10.80 -25.86
CA GLN A 12 -43.11 12.22 -26.18
C GLN A 12 -44.39 12.79 -25.54
N ASP A 13 -45.50 12.02 -25.60
CA ASP A 13 -46.78 12.43 -25.01
C ASP A 13 -46.70 12.60 -23.47
N ASN A 14 -45.96 11.76 -22.82
CA ASN A 14 -45.73 11.87 -21.35
C ASN A 14 -44.78 13.02 -21.02
N LEU A 15 -43.78 13.26 -21.86
CA LEU A 15 -42.88 14.41 -21.70
C LEU A 15 -43.63 15.73 -21.84
N ASN A 16 -44.53 15.84 -22.82
CA ASN A 16 -45.35 17.03 -23.07
C ASN A 16 -46.35 17.35 -21.94
N LYS A 17 -46.64 16.40 -21.05
CA LYS A 17 -47.55 16.57 -19.92
C LYS A 17 -46.85 17.07 -18.65
N ILE A 18 -45.50 17.20 -18.66
CA ILE A 18 -44.77 17.66 -17.53
C ILE A 18 -44.96 19.18 -17.37
N PRO A 19 -45.56 19.65 -16.27
CA PRO A 19 -45.71 21.08 -16.06
C PRO A 19 -44.35 21.72 -15.77
N ILE A 20 -44.04 22.80 -16.41
CA ILE A 20 -42.82 23.59 -16.21
C ILE A 20 -43.22 24.94 -15.64
N VAL A 21 -42.69 25.30 -14.49
CA VAL A 21 -42.82 26.63 -13.91
C VAL A 21 -41.86 27.56 -14.64
N LEU A 22 -42.40 28.57 -15.30
CA LEU A 22 -41.63 29.52 -16.11
C LEU A 22 -41.58 30.88 -15.41
N PRO A 23 -40.46 31.26 -14.76
CA PRO A 23 -40.28 32.57 -14.17
C PRO A 23 -40.17 33.68 -15.25
N PRO A 24 -40.33 34.96 -14.90
CA PRO A 24 -40.03 36.07 -15.80
C PRO A 24 -38.60 36.00 -16.36
N LEU A 25 -38.37 36.46 -17.58
CA LEU A 25 -37.08 36.32 -18.27
C LEU A 25 -35.90 36.85 -17.45
N ALA A 26 -36.06 37.99 -16.78
CA ALA A 26 -35.01 38.60 -15.93
C ALA A 26 -34.66 37.67 -14.71
N GLU A 27 -35.67 36.93 -14.23
CA GLU A 27 -35.46 35.97 -13.14
C GLU A 27 -34.77 34.68 -13.64
N GLN A 28 -35.13 34.18 -14.80
CA GLN A 28 -34.44 33.06 -15.46
C GLN A 28 -32.95 33.38 -15.64
N GLN A 29 -32.60 34.61 -16.08
CA GLN A 29 -31.21 35.02 -16.23
C GLN A 29 -30.46 35.02 -14.89
N ARG A 30 -31.08 35.51 -13.81
CA ARG A 30 -30.49 35.46 -12.45
C ARG A 30 -30.31 34.05 -11.96
N ILE A 31 -31.30 33.18 -12.15
CA ILE A 31 -31.22 31.74 -11.79
C ILE A 31 -30.07 31.07 -12.53
N ILE A 32 -29.96 31.29 -13.85
CA ILE A 32 -28.89 30.70 -14.67
C ILE A 32 -27.51 31.20 -14.19
N ALA A 33 -27.37 32.48 -13.89
CA ALA A 33 -26.11 33.03 -13.40
C ALA A 33 -25.69 32.44 -12.05
N GLU A 34 -26.66 32.29 -11.12
CA GLU A 34 -26.38 31.70 -9.80
C GLU A 34 -26.06 30.19 -9.91
N ILE A 35 -26.80 29.44 -10.73
CA ILE A 35 -26.51 28.03 -10.99
C ILE A 35 -25.10 27.86 -11.57
N LYS A 36 -24.71 28.66 -12.58
CA LYS A 36 -23.36 28.60 -13.15
C LYS A 36 -22.28 28.86 -12.10
N LYS A 37 -22.49 29.84 -11.20
CA LYS A 37 -21.58 30.14 -10.09
C LYS A 37 -21.41 28.93 -9.17
N TRP A 38 -22.52 28.26 -8.80
CA TRP A 38 -22.47 27.08 -7.95
C TRP A 38 -21.76 25.90 -8.63
N PHE A 39 -22.00 25.65 -9.90
CA PHE A 39 -21.29 24.59 -10.63
C PHE A 39 -19.77 24.89 -10.70
N THR A 40 -19.39 26.13 -11.00
CA THR A 40 -17.96 26.51 -10.98
C THR A 40 -17.31 26.27 -9.61
N LEU A 41 -18.02 26.56 -8.51
CA LEU A 41 -17.52 26.32 -7.17
C LEU A 41 -17.41 24.81 -6.86
N ILE A 42 -18.38 24.01 -7.32
CA ILE A 42 -18.32 22.53 -7.17
C ILE A 42 -17.12 21.96 -7.93
N ASP A 43 -16.94 22.37 -9.20
CA ASP A 43 -15.82 21.94 -10.03
C ASP A 43 -14.46 22.28 -9.35
N GLN A 44 -14.37 23.48 -8.74
CA GLN A 44 -13.16 23.88 -8.00
C GLN A 44 -12.92 23.00 -6.77
N ILE A 45 -13.95 22.71 -5.98
CA ILE A 45 -13.84 21.82 -4.80
C ILE A 45 -13.40 20.40 -5.22
N GLU A 46 -13.95 19.87 -6.29
CA GLU A 46 -13.57 18.55 -6.83
C GLU A 46 -12.10 18.53 -7.28
N GLN A 47 -11.63 19.60 -7.93
CA GLN A 47 -10.23 19.73 -8.34
C GLN A 47 -9.30 19.84 -7.12
N ASP A 48 -9.62 20.69 -6.16
CA ASP A 48 -8.82 20.86 -4.94
C ASP A 48 -8.70 19.55 -4.15
N LYS A 49 -9.76 18.75 -4.11
CA LYS A 49 -9.76 17.40 -3.50
C LYS A 49 -8.83 16.44 -4.25
N ALA A 50 -8.84 16.45 -5.57
CA ALA A 50 -7.95 15.62 -6.39
C ALA A 50 -6.47 16.03 -6.21
N ASP A 51 -6.20 17.34 -6.12
CA ASP A 51 -4.86 17.89 -5.90
C ASP A 51 -4.34 17.54 -4.49
N LEU A 52 -5.21 17.57 -3.48
CA LEU A 52 -4.89 17.14 -2.12
C LEU A 52 -4.53 15.64 -2.08
N GLN A 53 -5.32 14.80 -2.73
CA GLN A 53 -5.05 13.36 -2.82
C GLN A 53 -3.66 13.10 -3.44
N THR A 54 -3.37 13.77 -4.55
CA THR A 54 -2.07 13.67 -5.24
C THR A 54 -0.92 14.11 -4.33
N THR A 55 -1.10 15.22 -3.62
CA THR A 55 -0.10 15.75 -2.68
C THR A 55 0.18 14.76 -1.55
N ILE A 56 -0.85 14.12 -1.01
CA ILE A 56 -0.72 13.11 0.04
C ILE A 56 0.06 11.89 -0.45
N GLU A 57 -0.25 11.37 -1.65
CA GLU A 57 0.48 10.22 -2.22
C GLU A 57 1.97 10.54 -2.46
N LEU A 58 2.28 11.72 -2.98
CA LEU A 58 3.66 12.18 -3.16
C LEU A 58 4.38 12.32 -1.80
N THR A 59 3.69 12.83 -0.80
CA THR A 59 4.26 13.00 0.55
C THR A 59 4.50 11.65 1.23
N LYS A 60 3.58 10.69 1.11
CA LYS A 60 3.78 9.30 1.57
C LYS A 60 5.03 8.69 0.93
N SER A 61 5.16 8.78 -0.38
CA SER A 61 6.35 8.29 -1.10
C SER A 61 7.64 8.94 -0.60
N LYS A 62 7.62 10.27 -0.38
CA LYS A 62 8.79 11.01 0.10
C LYS A 62 9.19 10.63 1.52
N ILE A 63 8.24 10.40 2.41
CA ILE A 63 8.50 9.98 3.79
C ILE A 63 9.14 8.60 3.82
N LEU A 64 8.63 7.67 3.03
CA LEU A 64 9.21 6.33 2.91
C LEU A 64 10.64 6.40 2.33
N ASP A 65 10.88 7.21 1.31
CA ASP A 65 12.22 7.45 0.75
C ASP A 65 13.19 8.00 1.80
N LEU A 66 12.76 9.01 2.58
CA LEU A 66 13.59 9.56 3.66
C LEU A 66 13.89 8.52 4.74
N ALA A 67 12.93 7.66 5.06
CA ALA A 67 13.07 6.61 6.07
C ALA A 67 14.13 5.58 5.68
N ILE A 68 14.07 5.05 4.46
CA ILE A 68 15.02 4.01 4.01
C ILE A 68 16.43 4.54 3.71
N HIS A 69 16.59 5.86 3.62
CA HIS A 69 17.89 6.52 3.46
C HIS A 69 18.44 7.14 4.75
N GLY A 70 17.80 6.88 5.91
CA GLY A 70 18.25 7.38 7.22
C GLY A 70 18.14 8.89 7.39
N LYS A 71 17.19 9.53 6.69
CA LYS A 71 16.99 11.00 6.69
C LYS A 71 15.68 11.43 7.35
N LEU A 72 14.86 10.49 7.83
CA LEU A 72 13.54 10.80 8.40
C LEU A 72 13.63 11.26 9.85
N ILE A 73 14.56 10.70 10.60
CA ILE A 73 14.78 11.00 12.03
C ILE A 73 16.27 11.18 12.30
N PRO A 74 16.66 11.86 13.39
CA PRO A 74 18.07 11.93 13.80
C PRO A 74 18.55 10.56 14.29
N GLN A 75 19.83 10.24 14.00
CA GLN A 75 20.51 9.08 14.55
C GLN A 75 20.85 9.29 16.02
N ASP A 76 20.85 8.19 16.81
CA ASP A 76 21.37 8.18 18.19
C ASP A 76 22.70 7.41 18.18
N PRO A 77 23.81 8.04 18.54
CA PRO A 77 25.13 7.38 18.57
C PRO A 77 25.24 6.27 19.64
N ASN A 78 24.26 6.17 20.55
CA ASN A 78 24.21 5.11 21.55
C ASN A 78 23.44 3.87 21.07
N ASP A 79 22.83 3.91 19.91
CA ASP A 79 22.16 2.73 19.35
C ASP A 79 23.19 1.66 18.98
N GLU A 80 22.89 0.41 19.28
CA GLU A 80 23.71 -0.73 18.86
C GLU A 80 23.74 -0.81 17.33
N PRO A 81 24.92 -0.80 16.68
CA PRO A 81 24.99 -0.92 15.23
C PRO A 81 24.27 -2.17 14.72
N ALA A 82 23.55 -2.06 13.58
CA ALA A 82 22.76 -3.15 13.01
C ALA A 82 23.58 -4.42 12.78
N ILE A 83 24.88 -4.28 12.43
CA ILE A 83 25.79 -5.40 12.18
C ILE A 83 25.96 -6.30 13.41
N GLU A 84 25.94 -5.75 14.63
CA GLU A 84 26.12 -6.51 15.86
C GLU A 84 24.92 -7.45 16.11
N LEU A 85 23.70 -6.94 15.93
CA LEU A 85 22.50 -7.76 16.05
C LEU A 85 22.44 -8.83 14.94
N LEU A 86 22.77 -8.47 13.70
CA LEU A 86 22.78 -9.38 12.57
C LEU A 86 23.76 -10.54 12.77
N LYS A 87 24.97 -10.28 13.30
CA LYS A 87 25.95 -11.32 13.64
C LYS A 87 25.54 -12.16 14.83
N ARG A 88 24.82 -11.59 15.80
CA ARG A 88 24.28 -12.33 16.95
C ARG A 88 23.24 -13.37 16.51
N ILE A 89 22.41 -13.02 15.51
CA ILE A 89 21.38 -13.92 14.95
C ILE A 89 22.01 -14.94 14.00
N ASN A 90 22.98 -14.51 13.20
CA ASN A 90 23.72 -15.37 12.27
C ASN A 90 25.22 -15.04 12.35
N PRO A 91 26.03 -15.83 13.08
CA PRO A 91 27.46 -15.59 13.22
C PRO A 91 28.24 -15.49 11.89
N ASP A 92 27.77 -16.18 10.85
CA ASP A 92 28.37 -16.16 9.51
C ASP A 92 27.84 -15.01 8.64
N PHE A 93 27.09 -14.06 9.23
CA PHE A 93 26.51 -12.95 8.50
C PHE A 93 27.63 -12.06 7.92
N THR A 94 27.50 -11.82 6.61
CA THR A 94 28.33 -10.86 5.88
C THR A 94 27.46 -9.79 5.26
N PRO A 95 27.69 -8.51 5.56
CA PRO A 95 26.94 -7.42 4.92
C PRO A 95 27.21 -7.38 3.42
N CYS A 96 26.26 -6.86 2.68
CA CYS A 96 26.43 -6.60 1.25
C CYS A 96 27.12 -5.25 1.04
N ASP A 97 27.77 -5.09 -0.11
CA ASP A 97 28.23 -3.78 -0.56
C ASP A 97 27.04 -2.81 -0.71
N ASN A 98 27.33 -1.51 -0.60
CA ASN A 98 26.30 -0.46 -0.55
C ASN A 98 25.36 -0.41 -1.77
N GLY A 99 25.74 -1.01 -2.90
CA GLY A 99 24.88 -1.07 -4.10
C GLY A 99 24.39 0.32 -4.52
N HIS A 100 23.08 0.53 -4.44
CA HIS A 100 22.45 1.81 -4.81
C HIS A 100 22.36 2.80 -3.63
N TYR A 101 22.66 2.37 -2.41
CA TYR A 101 22.54 3.19 -1.21
C TYR A 101 23.86 3.90 -0.95
N THR A 102 24.03 5.06 -1.58
CA THR A 102 25.15 5.95 -1.28
C THR A 102 24.82 6.75 -0.03
N GLN A 103 25.75 6.83 0.94
CA GLN A 103 25.65 7.69 2.13
C GLN A 103 24.55 7.27 3.15
N LEU A 104 24.46 5.99 3.49
CA LEU A 104 23.71 5.58 4.67
C LEU A 104 24.39 6.06 5.95
N PRO A 105 23.61 6.34 7.01
CA PRO A 105 24.15 6.70 8.31
C PRO A 105 25.10 5.64 8.87
N GLU A 106 25.97 6.06 9.77
CA GLU A 106 26.81 5.14 10.55
C GLU A 106 25.93 4.18 11.38
N GLY A 107 26.40 2.94 11.57
CA GLY A 107 25.65 1.91 12.29
C GLY A 107 24.61 1.16 11.45
N TRP A 108 24.30 1.61 10.23
CA TRP A 108 23.44 0.88 9.31
C TRP A 108 24.19 -0.25 8.60
N ALA A 109 23.48 -1.30 8.22
CA ALA A 109 24.01 -2.41 7.41
C ALA A 109 23.14 -2.64 6.18
N ILE A 110 23.70 -3.25 5.13
CA ILE A 110 22.92 -3.65 3.96
C ILE A 110 22.86 -5.18 3.89
N CYS A 111 21.65 -5.69 3.76
CA CYS A 111 21.35 -7.11 3.67
C CYS A 111 20.62 -7.45 2.38
N LYS A 112 20.74 -8.70 1.94
CA LYS A 112 19.75 -9.26 1.01
C LYS A 112 18.48 -9.62 1.77
N MET A 113 17.32 -9.39 1.18
CA MET A 113 16.03 -9.72 1.78
C MET A 113 15.98 -11.16 2.32
N LYS A 114 16.53 -12.14 1.61
CA LYS A 114 16.58 -13.54 2.04
C LYS A 114 17.41 -13.79 3.31
N GLN A 115 18.27 -12.86 3.74
CA GLN A 115 19.09 -13.00 4.95
C GLN A 115 18.32 -12.61 6.22
N ILE A 116 17.27 -11.79 6.05
CA ILE A 116 16.50 -11.19 7.14
C ILE A 116 15.01 -11.52 7.09
N THR A 117 14.57 -12.29 6.09
CA THR A 117 13.17 -12.69 5.95
C THR A 117 13.03 -14.16 5.55
N SER A 118 11.94 -14.77 5.99
CA SER A 118 11.41 -15.99 5.38
C SER A 118 10.42 -15.62 4.27
N ILE A 119 10.61 -16.20 3.07
CA ILE A 119 9.73 -15.96 1.92
C ILE A 119 8.93 -17.24 1.66
N THR A 120 7.62 -17.18 1.90
CA THR A 120 6.66 -18.26 1.73
C THR A 120 5.93 -18.13 0.40
N ASN A 121 6.02 -19.15 -0.44
CA ASN A 121 5.20 -19.22 -1.66
C ASN A 121 3.74 -19.47 -1.29
N GLY A 122 2.84 -18.73 -1.91
CA GLY A 122 1.42 -19.04 -1.80
C GLY A 122 1.05 -20.37 -2.45
N LYS A 123 -0.10 -20.92 -2.04
CA LYS A 123 -0.63 -22.21 -2.49
C LYS A 123 -2.10 -22.10 -2.87
N SER A 124 -2.58 -23.01 -3.72
CA SER A 124 -4.00 -23.08 -4.05
C SER A 124 -4.87 -23.21 -2.78
N GLN A 125 -5.93 -22.43 -2.73
CA GLN A 125 -6.87 -22.39 -1.59
C GLN A 125 -7.93 -23.50 -1.63
N LYS A 126 -8.04 -24.26 -2.72
CA LYS A 126 -9.16 -25.20 -2.99
C LYS A 126 -9.46 -26.17 -1.85
N ASN A 127 -8.44 -26.60 -1.09
CA ASN A 127 -8.57 -27.58 -0.02
C ASN A 127 -8.74 -26.97 1.37
N VAL A 128 -8.63 -25.64 1.51
CA VAL A 128 -8.66 -24.95 2.80
C VAL A 128 -9.75 -23.88 2.87
N GLU A 129 -10.28 -23.49 1.72
CA GLU A 129 -11.33 -22.48 1.60
C GLU A 129 -12.65 -22.98 2.14
N THR A 130 -13.29 -22.19 2.98
CA THR A 130 -14.61 -22.48 3.57
C THR A 130 -15.30 -21.19 3.99
N LEU A 131 -16.63 -21.15 3.90
CA LEU A 131 -17.43 -19.97 4.27
C LEU A 131 -17.24 -19.56 5.74
N ASN A 132 -17.02 -20.53 6.63
CA ASN A 132 -16.84 -20.30 8.07
C ASN A 132 -15.37 -20.31 8.50
N GLY A 133 -14.42 -20.10 7.56
CA GLY A 133 -13.00 -20.06 7.86
C GLY A 133 -12.65 -18.87 8.77
N ILE A 134 -11.74 -19.11 9.71
CA ILE A 134 -11.27 -18.06 10.65
C ILE A 134 -10.11 -17.23 10.08
N TYR A 135 -9.36 -17.79 9.13
CA TYR A 135 -8.20 -17.11 8.54
C TYR A 135 -8.56 -16.50 7.19
N PRO A 136 -8.20 -15.25 6.90
CA PRO A 136 -8.40 -14.67 5.58
C PRO A 136 -7.51 -15.33 4.52
N ILE A 137 -8.02 -15.41 3.30
CA ILE A 137 -7.26 -15.82 2.12
C ILE A 137 -6.93 -14.56 1.32
N TYR A 138 -5.64 -14.35 1.07
CA TYR A 138 -5.14 -13.22 0.30
C TYR A 138 -4.67 -13.63 -1.09
N GLY A 139 -5.10 -12.87 -2.09
CA GLY A 139 -4.45 -12.75 -3.39
C GLY A 139 -3.53 -11.55 -3.45
N SER A 140 -2.94 -11.28 -4.63
CA SER A 140 -2.08 -10.10 -4.84
C SER A 140 -2.82 -8.75 -4.72
N GLY A 141 -4.14 -8.73 -4.78
CA GLY A 141 -4.98 -7.53 -4.69
C GLY A 141 -5.76 -7.38 -3.38
N GLY A 142 -5.61 -8.31 -2.42
CA GLY A 142 -6.34 -8.25 -1.15
C GLY A 142 -7.04 -9.56 -0.78
N VAL A 143 -7.99 -9.48 0.16
CA VAL A 143 -8.76 -10.63 0.67
C VAL A 143 -9.74 -11.14 -0.41
N ILE A 144 -9.73 -12.47 -0.64
CA ILE A 144 -10.57 -13.13 -1.64
C ILE A 144 -11.46 -14.24 -1.05
N GLY A 145 -11.30 -14.59 0.22
CA GLY A 145 -12.07 -15.64 0.88
C GLY A 145 -11.63 -15.90 2.32
N ARG A 146 -12.09 -17.00 2.86
CA ARG A 146 -11.77 -17.47 4.21
C ARG A 146 -11.29 -18.93 4.19
N ALA A 147 -10.34 -19.27 5.07
CA ALA A 147 -9.76 -20.62 5.19
C ALA A 147 -9.85 -21.14 6.63
N ASN A 148 -9.83 -22.47 6.78
CA ASN A 148 -9.73 -23.15 8.07
C ASN A 148 -8.28 -23.43 8.52
N GLN A 149 -7.31 -23.08 7.68
CA GLN A 149 -5.87 -23.20 7.93
C GLN A 149 -5.16 -21.94 7.51
N TYR A 150 -3.99 -21.68 8.07
CA TYR A 150 -3.10 -20.60 7.64
C TYR A 150 -1.80 -21.15 7.03
N LEU A 151 -1.18 -20.36 6.18
CA LEU A 151 0.12 -20.64 5.56
C LEU A 151 1.19 -19.66 6.03
N CYS A 152 0.79 -18.43 6.35
CA CYS A 152 1.62 -17.35 6.83
C CYS A 152 1.16 -16.89 8.22
N ILE A 153 2.12 -16.48 9.04
CA ILE A 153 1.85 -16.02 10.41
C ILE A 153 1.61 -14.50 10.43
N ALA A 154 0.99 -14.03 11.52
CA ALA A 154 0.75 -12.62 11.79
C ALA A 154 2.04 -11.78 11.70
N GLY A 155 1.91 -10.52 11.31
CA GLY A 155 3.02 -9.60 11.07
C GLY A 155 3.78 -9.90 9.77
N SER A 156 3.18 -10.61 8.83
CA SER A 156 3.79 -10.84 7.52
C SER A 156 3.37 -9.81 6.50
N THR A 157 4.26 -9.49 5.57
CA THR A 157 3.98 -8.64 4.41
C THR A 157 3.70 -9.50 3.19
N ILE A 158 2.59 -9.23 2.50
CA ILE A 158 2.25 -9.87 1.22
C ILE A 158 2.85 -9.04 0.09
N ILE A 159 3.49 -9.72 -0.87
CA ILE A 159 3.92 -9.16 -2.16
C ILE A 159 3.28 -9.95 -3.28
N GLY A 160 2.70 -9.27 -4.26
CA GLY A 160 2.18 -9.91 -5.46
C GLY A 160 3.28 -10.63 -6.24
N ARG A 161 3.02 -11.87 -6.61
CA ARG A 161 3.87 -12.66 -7.49
C ARG A 161 3.52 -12.44 -8.96
N LYS A 162 2.22 -12.26 -9.25
CA LYS A 162 1.66 -12.03 -10.58
C LYS A 162 0.58 -10.96 -10.51
N GLY A 163 0.45 -10.16 -11.55
CA GLY A 163 -0.53 -9.10 -11.64
C GLY A 163 -0.13 -7.88 -10.80
N THR A 164 -0.79 -7.64 -9.68
CA THR A 164 -0.51 -6.49 -8.80
C THR A 164 0.74 -6.73 -7.95
N ILE A 165 1.92 -6.33 -8.44
CA ILE A 165 3.22 -6.59 -7.77
C ILE A 165 3.69 -5.45 -6.87
N ASN A 166 3.27 -4.19 -7.12
CA ASN A 166 3.68 -2.99 -6.36
C ASN A 166 2.62 -2.52 -5.35
N ASN A 167 1.89 -3.44 -4.75
CA ASN A 167 0.92 -3.14 -3.69
C ASN A 167 1.13 -4.08 -2.49
N PRO A 168 2.20 -3.90 -1.70
CA PRO A 168 2.43 -4.69 -0.51
C PRO A 168 1.29 -4.53 0.50
N ILE A 169 0.91 -5.62 1.18
CA ILE A 169 -0.14 -5.63 2.19
C ILE A 169 0.43 -6.16 3.50
N PHE A 170 0.33 -5.39 4.58
CA PHE A 170 0.69 -5.84 5.93
C PHE A 170 -0.49 -6.57 6.56
N VAL A 171 -0.25 -7.78 7.13
CA VAL A 171 -1.31 -8.61 7.72
C VAL A 171 -0.98 -8.91 9.17
N GLU A 172 -1.81 -8.43 10.08
CA GLU A 172 -1.63 -8.54 11.54
C GLU A 172 -2.19 -9.84 12.14
N GLU A 173 -2.84 -10.66 11.33
CA GLU A 173 -3.39 -11.97 11.73
C GLU A 173 -2.75 -13.11 10.91
N HIS A 174 -2.95 -14.36 11.32
CA HIS A 174 -2.55 -15.52 10.51
C HIS A 174 -3.41 -15.60 9.26
N PHE A 175 -2.84 -15.99 8.12
CA PHE A 175 -3.55 -15.97 6.85
C PHE A 175 -3.07 -17.05 5.87
N TRP A 176 -3.87 -17.29 4.87
CA TRP A 176 -3.50 -18.09 3.70
C TRP A 176 -3.23 -17.15 2.51
N ASN A 177 -2.11 -17.30 1.81
CA ASN A 177 -1.88 -16.61 0.55
C ASN A 177 -1.93 -17.59 -0.63
N VAL A 178 -2.59 -17.17 -1.72
CA VAL A 178 -2.70 -17.97 -2.94
C VAL A 178 -1.44 -17.89 -3.80
N ASP A 179 -1.33 -18.75 -4.80
CA ASP A 179 -0.16 -18.91 -5.66
C ASP A 179 0.25 -17.65 -6.47
N THR A 180 -0.60 -16.61 -6.47
CA THR A 180 -0.30 -15.30 -7.07
C THR A 180 0.40 -14.33 -6.12
N ALA A 181 0.74 -14.76 -4.89
CA ALA A 181 1.35 -13.91 -3.88
C ALA A 181 2.47 -14.65 -3.11
N PHE A 182 3.40 -13.87 -2.55
CA PHE A 182 4.39 -14.30 -1.56
C PHE A 182 4.04 -13.70 -0.19
N GLY A 183 4.26 -14.46 0.88
CA GLY A 183 4.27 -13.94 2.25
C GLY A 183 5.71 -13.78 2.74
N LEU A 184 6.06 -12.60 3.22
CA LEU A 184 7.36 -12.26 3.77
C LEU A 184 7.23 -12.06 5.28
N LYS A 185 7.96 -12.85 6.06
CA LYS A 185 8.04 -12.66 7.52
C LYS A 185 9.46 -12.24 7.90
N ALA A 186 9.58 -11.15 8.63
CA ALA A 186 10.83 -10.68 9.20
C ALA A 186 11.40 -11.67 10.22
N ASN A 187 12.73 -11.72 10.35
CA ASN A 187 13.39 -12.36 11.48
C ASN A 187 13.64 -11.31 12.60
N ASP A 188 14.31 -11.71 13.68
CA ASP A 188 14.52 -10.86 14.85
C ASP A 188 15.47 -9.66 14.62
N ALA A 189 16.09 -9.55 13.44
CA ALA A 189 16.97 -8.42 13.10
C ALA A 189 16.22 -7.20 12.56
N ILE A 190 14.98 -7.38 12.14
CA ILE A 190 14.18 -6.34 11.48
C ILE A 190 12.74 -6.37 11.99
N LEU A 191 12.18 -5.19 12.24
CA LEU A 191 10.76 -5.06 12.60
C LEU A 191 9.86 -5.41 11.40
N ASP A 192 8.78 -6.15 11.64
CA ASP A 192 7.77 -6.49 10.63
C ASP A 192 7.25 -5.25 9.88
N LYS A 193 6.92 -4.18 10.59
CA LYS A 193 6.45 -2.92 9.99
C LYS A 193 7.55 -2.18 9.23
N TYR A 194 8.81 -2.24 9.66
CA TYR A 194 9.91 -1.64 8.88
C TYR A 194 10.09 -2.37 7.56
N LEU A 195 10.04 -3.71 7.57
CA LEU A 195 10.04 -4.52 6.34
C LEU A 195 8.88 -4.14 5.43
N TYR A 196 7.68 -3.97 5.96
CA TYR A 196 6.52 -3.53 5.21
C TYR A 196 6.72 -2.16 4.57
N TYR A 197 7.21 -1.17 5.32
CA TYR A 197 7.47 0.17 4.82
C TYR A 197 8.59 0.19 3.77
N PHE A 198 9.61 -0.64 3.94
CA PHE A 198 10.59 -0.86 2.88
C PHE A 198 9.91 -1.40 1.61
N CYS A 199 9.06 -2.41 1.73
CA CYS A 199 8.35 -2.97 0.58
C CYS A 199 7.43 -1.94 -0.11
N LEU A 200 6.81 -1.03 0.64
CA LEU A 200 6.01 0.07 0.08
C LEU A 200 6.86 1.09 -0.69
N SER A 201 8.10 1.30 -0.29
CA SER A 201 9.03 2.23 -0.95
C SER A 201 9.71 1.65 -2.17
N PHE A 202 9.77 0.31 -2.28
CA PHE A 202 10.52 -0.39 -3.31
C PHE A 202 9.67 -0.67 -4.55
N ASP A 203 10.17 -0.27 -5.70
CA ASP A 203 9.53 -0.57 -6.98
C ASP A 203 9.91 -1.99 -7.48
N PHE A 204 9.04 -2.96 -7.19
CA PHE A 204 9.21 -4.35 -7.60
C PHE A 204 9.12 -4.55 -9.11
N SER A 205 8.60 -3.60 -9.89
CA SER A 205 8.57 -3.70 -11.35
C SER A 205 9.97 -3.76 -11.95
N LYS A 206 10.97 -3.21 -11.27
CA LYS A 206 12.39 -3.31 -11.66
C LYS A 206 12.96 -4.73 -11.64
N LEU A 207 12.30 -5.65 -10.94
CA LEU A 207 12.67 -7.06 -10.87
C LEU A 207 11.96 -7.91 -11.93
N ASP A 208 10.94 -7.35 -12.56
CA ASP A 208 10.14 -8.03 -13.58
C ASP A 208 10.90 -8.12 -14.90
N LYS A 209 10.96 -9.31 -15.46
CA LYS A 209 11.57 -9.61 -16.78
C LYS A 209 10.54 -10.14 -17.77
N SER A 210 9.27 -10.11 -17.42
CA SER A 210 8.18 -10.64 -18.25
C SER A 210 7.78 -9.65 -19.33
N THR A 211 7.29 -10.16 -20.46
CA THR A 211 6.86 -9.35 -21.61
C THR A 211 5.36 -9.10 -21.64
N ALA A 212 4.56 -9.89 -20.91
CA ALA A 212 3.10 -9.84 -21.01
C ALA A 212 2.41 -9.54 -19.66
N MET A 213 2.74 -10.29 -18.61
CA MET A 213 2.15 -10.11 -17.27
C MET A 213 3.27 -10.00 -16.24
N PRO A 214 3.29 -8.96 -15.40
CA PRO A 214 4.29 -8.81 -14.35
C PRO A 214 4.40 -10.09 -13.51
N SER A 215 5.62 -10.59 -13.33
CA SER A 215 5.89 -11.83 -12.60
C SER A 215 7.19 -11.77 -11.82
N LEU A 216 7.12 -11.97 -10.52
CA LEU A 216 8.26 -12.03 -9.62
C LEU A 216 8.63 -13.46 -9.26
N THR A 217 9.89 -13.68 -8.94
CA THR A 217 10.38 -14.95 -8.42
C THR A 217 10.87 -14.80 -6.98
N LYS A 218 10.80 -15.89 -6.20
CA LYS A 218 11.37 -15.91 -4.85
C LYS A 218 12.86 -15.50 -4.85
N THR A 219 13.60 -15.89 -5.88
CA THR A 219 15.03 -15.56 -6.03
C THR A 219 15.22 -14.06 -6.29
N SER A 220 14.42 -13.45 -7.18
CA SER A 220 14.54 -12.01 -7.46
C SER A 220 14.24 -11.18 -6.23
N ILE A 221 13.13 -11.47 -5.51
CA ILE A 221 12.79 -10.81 -4.25
C ILE A 221 13.87 -11.04 -3.20
N GLY A 222 14.32 -12.28 -3.02
CA GLY A 222 15.34 -12.63 -2.02
C GLY A 222 16.68 -11.94 -2.21
N ASN A 223 17.00 -11.45 -3.40
CA ASN A 223 18.24 -10.71 -3.70
C ASN A 223 18.08 -9.18 -3.63
N VAL A 224 16.90 -8.66 -3.33
CA VAL A 224 16.72 -7.22 -3.08
C VAL A 224 17.59 -6.81 -1.89
N LEU A 225 18.33 -5.71 -2.06
CA LEU A 225 19.13 -5.12 -1.00
C LEU A 225 18.26 -4.23 -0.13
N ILE A 226 18.34 -4.43 1.19
CA ILE A 226 17.61 -3.65 2.19
C ILE A 226 18.58 -2.97 3.13
N PRO A 227 18.51 -1.66 3.31
CA PRO A 227 19.26 -0.96 4.36
C PRO A 227 18.60 -1.23 5.71
N ILE A 228 19.39 -1.64 6.68
CA ILE A 228 18.95 -2.02 8.04
C ILE A 228 19.51 -1.04 9.04
N PRO A 229 18.66 -0.20 9.67
CA PRO A 229 19.07 0.64 10.79
C PRO A 229 19.38 -0.17 12.05
N PRO A 230 20.05 0.42 13.05
CA PRO A 230 19.99 -0.04 14.42
C PRO A 230 18.57 -0.35 14.86
N TYR A 231 18.36 -1.44 15.64
CA TYR A 231 17.00 -1.91 15.96
C TYR A 231 16.14 -0.84 16.65
N LYS A 232 16.73 -0.08 17.57
CA LYS A 232 16.07 1.06 18.23
C LYS A 232 15.71 2.18 17.28
N GLU A 233 16.51 2.39 16.25
CA GLU A 233 16.22 3.37 15.20
C GLU A 233 15.06 2.88 14.30
N GLN A 234 14.95 1.57 14.02
CA GLN A 234 13.78 1.00 13.32
C GLN A 234 12.48 1.31 14.09
N GLU A 235 12.47 1.15 15.42
CA GLU A 235 11.31 1.48 16.26
C GLU A 235 10.89 2.95 16.10
N ARG A 236 11.86 3.88 16.15
CA ARG A 236 11.60 5.31 15.98
C ARG A 236 11.13 5.66 14.57
N ILE A 237 11.72 5.04 13.54
CA ILE A 237 11.31 5.21 12.14
C ILE A 237 9.87 4.76 11.96
N VAL A 238 9.53 3.54 12.41
CA VAL A 238 8.18 2.98 12.32
C VAL A 238 7.16 3.88 13.01
N ALA A 239 7.43 4.27 14.26
CA ALA A 239 6.54 5.16 15.01
C ALA A 239 6.34 6.51 14.32
N LYS A 240 7.38 7.07 13.69
CA LYS A 240 7.28 8.34 12.94
C LYS A 240 6.46 8.18 11.67
N ILE A 241 6.63 7.09 10.92
CA ILE A 241 5.84 6.81 9.72
C ILE A 241 4.37 6.60 10.10
N ASP A 242 4.07 5.74 11.09
CA ASP A 242 2.71 5.48 11.58
C ASP A 242 2.00 6.81 11.93
N MET A 243 2.62 7.66 12.74
CA MET A 243 2.07 8.95 13.14
C MET A 243 1.74 9.85 11.94
N VAL A 244 2.62 9.92 10.95
CA VAL A 244 2.40 10.79 9.78
C VAL A 244 1.33 10.21 8.86
N LEU A 245 1.31 8.89 8.63
CA LEU A 245 0.28 8.25 7.81
C LEU A 245 -1.10 8.36 8.44
N ASP A 246 -1.22 8.22 9.77
CA ASP A 246 -2.47 8.39 10.49
C ASP A 246 -3.00 9.83 10.35
N THR A 247 -2.13 10.85 10.54
CA THR A 247 -2.49 12.26 10.32
C THR A 247 -2.99 12.50 8.88
N MET A 248 -2.31 11.95 7.87
CA MET A 248 -2.73 12.08 6.47
C MET A 248 -4.09 11.43 6.20
N ASN A 249 -4.33 10.27 6.81
CA ASN A 249 -5.61 9.58 6.69
C ASN A 249 -6.74 10.36 7.39
N GLU A 250 -6.46 11.01 8.52
CA GLU A 250 -7.44 11.90 9.18
C GLU A 250 -7.79 13.11 8.30
N ILE A 251 -6.79 13.76 7.67
CA ILE A 251 -7.02 14.85 6.72
C ILE A 251 -7.93 14.40 5.56
N LEU A 252 -7.66 13.22 4.97
CA LEU A 252 -8.47 12.69 3.86
C LEU A 252 -9.90 12.35 4.27
N ARG A 253 -10.14 11.99 5.54
CA ARG A 253 -11.50 11.73 6.05
C ARG A 253 -12.28 12.99 6.35
N ALA A 254 -11.59 14.11 6.59
CA ALA A 254 -12.19 15.39 6.94
C ALA A 254 -12.65 16.20 5.69
N VAL A 255 -12.24 15.79 4.50
CA VAL A 255 -12.53 16.41 3.19
C VAL A 255 -13.39 15.45 2.33
#